data_981a2db1e9f29b47ce6d9c11468dea72
#
_entry.id   981a2db1e9f29b47ce6d9c11468dea72
#
_cell.length_a   1.000
_cell.length_b   1.000
_cell.length_c   1.000
_cell.angle_alpha   90.00
_cell.angle_beta   90.00
_cell.angle_gamma   90.00
#
_symmetry.space_group_name_H-M   'P 1'
#
loop_
_entity.id
_entity.type
_entity.pdbx_description
1 polymer ?
#
loop_
_entity_poly.entity_id
_entity_poly.type
_entity_poly.pdbx_seq_one_letter_code
_entity_poly.pdbx_strand_id
1 'polypeptide(L)'
;GMPLMAQTKVVKKNAVKANNFGITYSLPKTSLVVDAEVTKVTCKAGPYYQYAEKYLGVKDAVTEDKVYFDLGKISLINRGLPDADNTYIVEFKQGTVAPYAYLTEDGLLCSINAEYTPVESELDAVKKNKGPQQKVTDASVFSEELLMAGSTAKQAEVAAKQIYRIRESRLNILTGEADNLPPDGEAMKLVIQQLEEQEKALTNLFTGILTKETEHYEVSIIPHDNLDK
;
A
#
# COMPACT_ATOMS: atom_id res chain seq x y z
N GLY A 1 -53.80 15.66 24.42
CA GLY A 1 -53.18 15.38 23.15
C GLY A 1 -52.66 13.98 23.13
N MET A 2 -53.27 13.08 22.37
CA MET A 2 -52.74 11.74 22.15
C MET A 2 -51.47 11.87 21.31
N PRO A 3 -50.37 11.14 21.62
CA PRO A 3 -49.19 11.13 20.80
C PRO A 3 -49.55 10.48 19.46
N LEU A 4 -49.37 11.22 18.37
CA LEU A 4 -49.46 10.66 17.02
C LEU A 4 -48.32 9.67 16.86
N MET A 5 -48.61 8.39 17.04
CA MET A 5 -47.65 7.33 16.70
C MET A 5 -47.43 7.37 15.19
N ALA A 6 -46.24 7.80 14.79
CA ALA A 6 -45.79 7.71 13.40
C ALA A 6 -45.75 6.24 13.01
N GLN A 7 -46.74 5.79 12.23
CA GLN A 7 -46.77 4.41 11.75
C GLN A 7 -45.88 4.32 10.51
N THR A 8 -44.71 3.74 10.68
CA THR A 8 -43.82 3.37 9.59
C THR A 8 -44.16 1.94 9.17
N LYS A 9 -44.39 1.73 7.88
CA LYS A 9 -44.65 0.39 7.30
C LYS A 9 -43.45 -0.05 6.50
N VAL A 10 -42.95 -1.25 6.79
CA VAL A 10 -41.88 -1.89 6.03
C VAL A 10 -42.47 -2.97 5.15
N VAL A 11 -42.18 -2.93 3.84
CA VAL A 11 -42.72 -3.85 2.84
C VAL A 11 -41.59 -4.41 1.97
N LYS A 12 -41.69 -5.67 1.54
CA LYS A 12 -40.74 -6.21 0.55
C LYS A 12 -40.86 -5.43 -0.77
N LYS A 13 -39.75 -5.16 -1.42
CA LYS A 13 -39.66 -4.35 -2.65
C LYS A 13 -40.59 -4.83 -3.75
N ASN A 14 -40.82 -6.16 -3.84
CA ASN A 14 -41.68 -6.77 -4.87
C ASN A 14 -43.19 -6.51 -4.66
N ALA A 15 -43.60 -5.95 -3.52
CA ALA A 15 -44.99 -5.70 -3.17
C ALA A 15 -45.39 -4.22 -3.20
N VAL A 16 -44.52 -3.34 -3.70
CA VAL A 16 -44.73 -1.89 -3.63
C VAL A 16 -45.54 -1.37 -4.79
N LYS A 17 -46.60 -0.60 -4.51
CA LYS A 17 -47.34 0.15 -5.49
C LYS A 17 -46.59 1.40 -5.93
N ALA A 18 -46.66 1.76 -7.22
CA ALA A 18 -46.12 3.01 -7.73
C ALA A 18 -46.73 4.20 -6.99
N ASN A 19 -45.89 5.06 -6.36
CA ASN A 19 -46.20 6.32 -5.66
C ASN A 19 -46.01 6.32 -4.14
N ASN A 20 -45.29 5.37 -3.56
CA ASN A 20 -44.96 5.42 -2.13
C ASN A 20 -43.63 6.16 -1.88
N PHE A 21 -43.66 7.13 -0.99
CA PHE A 21 -42.45 7.75 -0.47
C PHE A 21 -41.82 6.80 0.55
N GLY A 22 -40.56 6.44 0.34
CA GLY A 22 -39.87 5.55 1.25
C GLY A 22 -38.38 5.42 0.97
N ILE A 23 -37.69 4.73 1.86
CA ILE A 23 -36.28 4.37 1.73
C ILE A 23 -36.20 2.87 1.41
N THR A 24 -35.48 2.54 0.33
CA THR A 24 -35.19 1.15 -0.02
C THR A 24 -33.91 0.72 0.65
N TYR A 25 -33.92 -0.41 1.34
CA TYR A 25 -32.73 -1.01 1.95
C TYR A 25 -32.74 -2.53 1.81
N SER A 26 -31.54 -3.13 1.85
CA SER A 26 -31.38 -4.59 1.87
C SER A 26 -30.87 -5.03 3.24
N LEU A 27 -31.30 -6.20 3.68
CA LEU A 27 -30.68 -6.86 4.82
C LEU A 27 -29.29 -7.35 4.48
N PRO A 28 -28.37 -7.37 5.45
CA PRO A 28 -27.03 -7.88 5.22
C PRO A 28 -27.05 -9.41 5.11
N LYS A 29 -26.33 -9.92 4.12
CA LYS A 29 -25.92 -11.32 3.99
C LYS A 29 -24.45 -11.41 4.31
N THR A 30 -24.08 -12.30 5.23
CA THR A 30 -22.69 -12.46 5.62
C THR A 30 -21.90 -13.15 4.51
N SER A 31 -20.79 -12.55 4.12
CA SER A 31 -19.77 -13.21 3.32
C SER A 31 -18.46 -13.28 4.12
N LEU A 32 -17.72 -14.37 3.91
CA LEU A 32 -16.36 -14.49 4.39
C LEU A 32 -15.42 -13.97 3.31
N VAL A 33 -14.59 -13.01 3.65
CA VAL A 33 -13.55 -12.50 2.77
C VAL A 33 -12.21 -13.00 3.27
N VAL A 34 -11.53 -13.77 2.42
CA VAL A 34 -10.14 -14.15 2.64
C VAL A 34 -9.29 -13.06 1.95
N ASP A 35 -8.54 -12.32 2.74
CA ASP A 35 -7.56 -11.36 2.26
C ASP A 35 -6.16 -11.96 2.40
N ALA A 36 -5.42 -12.01 1.29
CA ALA A 36 -4.06 -12.48 1.25
C ALA A 36 -3.12 -11.35 0.79
N GLU A 37 -2.13 -11.07 1.61
CA GLU A 37 -1.06 -10.16 1.27
C GLU A 37 -0.01 -10.91 0.44
N VAL A 38 0.28 -10.41 -0.76
CA VAL A 38 1.28 -10.99 -1.66
C VAL A 38 2.28 -9.91 -2.03
N THR A 39 3.56 -10.19 -1.77
CA THR A 39 4.66 -9.30 -2.13
C THR A 39 5.39 -9.84 -3.35
N LYS A 40 5.36 -9.06 -4.43
CA LYS A 40 6.19 -9.29 -5.61
C LYS A 40 7.58 -8.72 -5.33
N VAL A 41 8.59 -9.58 -5.39
CA VAL A 41 9.99 -9.20 -5.24
C VAL A 41 10.66 -9.28 -6.59
N THR A 42 11.15 -8.14 -7.06
CA THR A 42 11.95 -8.04 -8.29
C THR A 42 13.41 -7.85 -7.91
N CYS A 43 14.25 -8.79 -8.30
CA CYS A 43 15.68 -8.77 -8.09
C CYS A 43 16.37 -8.39 -9.40
N LYS A 44 17.25 -7.41 -9.35
CA LYS A 44 18.08 -7.02 -10.51
C LYS A 44 19.54 -7.03 -10.10
N ALA A 45 20.34 -7.85 -10.79
CA ALA A 45 21.78 -7.94 -10.53
C ALA A 45 22.50 -6.66 -11.00
N GLY A 46 23.47 -6.23 -10.23
CA GLY A 46 24.38 -5.16 -10.65
C GLY A 46 25.47 -5.71 -11.58
N PRO A 47 26.07 -4.86 -12.43
CA PRO A 47 27.12 -5.29 -13.37
C PRO A 47 28.39 -5.78 -12.66
N TYR A 48 28.60 -5.40 -11.39
CA TYR A 48 29.80 -5.74 -10.61
C TYR A 48 29.50 -6.71 -9.47
N TYR A 49 28.45 -7.50 -9.55
CA TYR A 49 28.03 -8.40 -8.46
C TYR A 49 29.13 -9.38 -8.03
N GLN A 50 29.98 -9.83 -8.96
CA GLN A 50 31.09 -10.74 -8.68
C GLN A 50 32.16 -10.13 -7.79
N TYR A 51 32.22 -8.80 -7.70
CA TYR A 51 33.21 -8.04 -6.92
C TYR A 51 32.63 -7.47 -5.63
N ALA A 52 31.37 -7.74 -5.31
CA ALA A 52 30.69 -7.20 -4.14
C ALA A 52 31.36 -7.61 -2.83
N GLU A 53 31.71 -8.88 -2.70
CA GLU A 53 32.44 -9.37 -1.51
C GLU A 53 33.86 -8.80 -1.42
N LYS A 54 34.57 -8.81 -2.53
CA LYS A 54 35.97 -8.34 -2.59
C LYS A 54 36.11 -6.88 -2.17
N TYR A 55 35.28 -6.00 -2.71
CA TYR A 55 35.42 -4.56 -2.52
C TYR A 55 34.57 -3.99 -1.39
N LEU A 56 33.38 -4.57 -1.13
CA LEU A 56 32.42 -4.04 -0.17
C LEU A 56 32.13 -4.99 1.00
N GLY A 57 32.67 -6.21 0.99
CA GLY A 57 32.40 -7.21 2.01
C GLY A 57 30.96 -7.76 1.98
N VAL A 58 30.22 -7.55 0.90
CA VAL A 58 28.83 -7.97 0.74
C VAL A 58 28.78 -9.38 0.15
N LYS A 59 28.24 -10.33 0.92
CA LYS A 59 28.17 -11.76 0.53
C LYS A 59 26.84 -12.15 -0.10
N ASP A 60 25.79 -11.37 0.12
CA ASP A 60 24.41 -11.63 -0.29
C ASP A 60 23.95 -10.73 -1.45
N ALA A 61 24.89 -10.34 -2.30
CA ALA A 61 24.58 -9.59 -3.51
C ALA A 61 23.65 -10.37 -4.44
N VAL A 62 22.75 -9.66 -5.13
CA VAL A 62 21.91 -10.24 -6.17
C VAL A 62 22.81 -10.64 -7.35
N THR A 63 22.78 -11.92 -7.72
CA THR A 63 23.65 -12.47 -8.77
C THR A 63 22.95 -12.68 -10.10
N GLU A 64 21.62 -12.64 -10.11
CA GLU A 64 20.79 -12.85 -11.31
C GLU A 64 19.50 -12.05 -11.26
N ASP A 65 18.98 -11.69 -12.39
CA ASP A 65 17.66 -11.06 -12.50
C ASP A 65 16.59 -12.12 -12.30
N LYS A 66 15.69 -11.87 -11.33
CA LYS A 66 14.56 -12.76 -11.06
C LYS A 66 13.39 -12.03 -10.43
N VAL A 67 12.23 -12.63 -10.58
CA VAL A 67 11.00 -12.20 -9.92
C VAL A 67 10.42 -13.38 -9.15
N TYR A 68 10.05 -13.16 -7.91
CA TYR A 68 9.33 -14.14 -7.12
C TYR A 68 8.26 -13.48 -6.25
N PHE A 69 7.37 -14.30 -5.70
CA PHE A 69 6.25 -13.83 -4.89
C PHE A 69 6.33 -14.47 -3.51
N ASP A 70 6.24 -13.61 -2.50
CA ASP A 70 6.12 -14.03 -1.11
C ASP A 70 4.68 -13.87 -0.64
N LEU A 71 4.13 -14.94 -0.06
CA LEU A 71 2.85 -14.90 0.61
C LEU A 71 3.05 -14.39 2.02
N GLY A 72 2.43 -13.25 2.33
CA GLY A 72 2.46 -12.63 3.64
C GLY A 72 1.28 -13.04 4.51
N LYS A 73 0.67 -12.07 5.19
CA LYS A 73 -0.45 -12.29 6.09
C LYS A 73 -1.70 -12.72 5.33
N ILE A 74 -2.37 -13.76 5.82
CA ILE A 74 -3.71 -14.16 5.39
C ILE A 74 -4.68 -13.78 6.50
N SER A 75 -5.71 -13.01 6.17
CA SER A 75 -6.73 -12.55 7.11
C SER A 75 -8.10 -13.02 6.66
N LEU A 76 -8.93 -13.41 7.61
CA LEU A 76 -10.33 -13.78 7.39
C LEU A 76 -11.21 -12.70 7.97
N ILE A 77 -12.08 -12.13 7.14
CA ILE A 77 -12.92 -10.99 7.51
C ILE A 77 -14.37 -11.30 7.16
N ASN A 78 -15.28 -10.94 8.04
CA ASN A 78 -16.69 -10.96 7.76
C ASN A 78 -17.11 -9.66 7.09
N ARG A 79 -17.79 -9.75 5.95
CA ARG A 79 -18.33 -8.59 5.23
C ARG A 79 -19.82 -8.76 5.02
N GLY A 80 -20.59 -7.73 5.33
CA GLY A 80 -22.00 -7.66 4.96
C GLY A 80 -22.15 -7.32 3.48
N LEU A 81 -22.92 -8.14 2.76
CA LEU A 81 -23.35 -7.85 1.40
C LEU A 81 -24.87 -7.66 1.39
N PRO A 82 -25.42 -6.80 0.50
CA PRO A 82 -26.86 -6.68 0.37
C PRO A 82 -27.46 -8.00 -0.12
N ASP A 83 -28.46 -8.49 0.60
CA ASP A 83 -29.22 -9.68 0.17
C ASP A 83 -30.34 -9.22 -0.74
N ALA A 84 -30.22 -9.53 -2.04
CA ALA A 84 -31.20 -9.13 -3.04
C ALA A 84 -32.60 -9.75 -2.80
N ASP A 85 -32.67 -10.91 -2.16
CA ASP A 85 -33.91 -11.59 -1.83
C ASP A 85 -34.62 -10.97 -0.65
N ASN A 86 -33.90 -10.22 0.18
CA ASN A 86 -34.37 -9.54 1.39
C ASN A 86 -34.18 -8.02 1.27
N THR A 87 -34.75 -7.43 0.23
CA THR A 87 -34.81 -5.99 0.02
C THR A 87 -36.17 -5.45 0.42
N TYR A 88 -36.18 -4.39 1.23
CA TYR A 88 -37.39 -3.81 1.82
C TYR A 88 -37.49 -2.33 1.49
N ILE A 89 -38.71 -1.79 1.56
CA ILE A 89 -38.98 -0.37 1.50
C ILE A 89 -39.62 0.04 2.81
N VAL A 90 -39.08 1.06 3.46
CA VAL A 90 -39.72 1.74 4.58
C VAL A 90 -40.59 2.85 3.99
N GLU A 91 -41.89 2.72 4.11
CA GLU A 91 -42.87 3.71 3.63
C GLU A 91 -43.13 4.74 4.75
N PHE A 92 -43.10 6.02 4.37
CA PHE A 92 -43.43 7.11 5.31
C PHE A 92 -44.85 7.62 4.99
N LYS A 93 -45.66 7.78 6.05
CA LYS A 93 -46.97 8.42 5.92
C LYS A 93 -46.82 9.92 5.71
N GLN A 94 -47.70 10.49 4.91
CA GLN A 94 -47.78 11.92 4.69
C GLN A 94 -48.01 12.65 6.02
N GLY A 95 -47.19 13.65 6.29
CA GLY A 95 -47.28 14.46 7.54
C GLY A 95 -46.38 13.96 8.70
N THR A 96 -45.63 12.88 8.56
CA THR A 96 -44.60 12.49 9.52
C THR A 96 -43.30 13.22 9.22
N VAL A 97 -42.55 13.60 10.26
CA VAL A 97 -41.16 14.03 10.12
C VAL A 97 -40.39 12.83 9.58
N ALA A 98 -39.88 12.96 8.37
CA ALA A 98 -39.15 11.86 7.73
C ALA A 98 -37.95 11.43 8.57
N PRO A 99 -37.89 10.18 9.03
CA PRO A 99 -36.70 9.69 9.70
C PRO A 99 -35.55 9.70 8.68
N TYR A 100 -34.36 10.07 9.13
CA TYR A 100 -33.16 9.89 8.32
C TYR A 100 -32.60 8.48 8.55
N ALA A 101 -32.06 7.91 7.51
CA ALA A 101 -31.42 6.61 7.55
C ALA A 101 -30.03 6.71 6.91
N TYR A 102 -29.07 6.04 7.52
CA TYR A 102 -27.74 5.88 6.96
C TYR A 102 -27.66 4.54 6.25
N LEU A 103 -27.36 4.58 4.98
CA LEU A 103 -27.16 3.40 4.14
C LEU A 103 -25.72 3.37 3.64
N THR A 104 -25.17 2.17 3.43
CA THR A 104 -23.94 2.02 2.65
C THR A 104 -24.22 2.36 1.18
N GLU A 105 -23.16 2.56 0.39
CA GLU A 105 -23.30 2.75 -1.07
C GLU A 105 -24.04 1.61 -1.75
N ASP A 106 -23.93 0.39 -1.22
CA ASP A 106 -24.62 -0.81 -1.69
C ASP A 106 -26.07 -0.94 -1.21
N GLY A 107 -26.55 0.01 -0.41
CA GLY A 107 -27.93 0.03 0.10
C GLY A 107 -28.16 -0.80 1.36
N LEU A 108 -27.13 -1.17 2.11
CA LEU A 108 -27.26 -1.78 3.44
C LEU A 108 -27.67 -0.76 4.48
N LEU A 109 -28.68 -1.08 5.28
CA LEU A 109 -29.12 -0.23 6.37
C LEU A 109 -28.12 -0.27 7.54
N CYS A 110 -27.56 0.90 7.89
CA CYS A 110 -26.64 1.07 9.01
C CYS A 110 -27.39 1.54 10.27
N SER A 111 -28.22 2.57 10.13
CA SER A 111 -29.01 3.11 11.24
C SER A 111 -30.24 3.86 10.75
N ILE A 112 -31.25 3.99 11.61
CA ILE A 112 -32.42 4.84 11.41
C ILE A 112 -32.52 5.77 12.60
N ASN A 113 -32.62 7.09 12.38
CA ASN A 113 -32.74 8.12 13.38
C ASN A 113 -31.65 8.12 14.48
N ALA A 114 -30.47 7.59 14.14
CA ALA A 114 -29.30 7.60 14.99
C ALA A 114 -28.06 7.96 14.15
N GLU A 115 -27.12 8.66 14.75
CA GLU A 115 -25.84 8.91 14.10
C GLU A 115 -25.08 7.60 13.90
N TYR A 116 -24.51 7.47 12.72
CA TYR A 116 -23.68 6.33 12.37
C TYR A 116 -22.24 6.80 12.10
N THR A 117 -21.31 6.21 12.82
CA THR A 117 -19.89 6.42 12.57
C THR A 117 -19.37 5.19 11.80
N PRO A 118 -18.92 5.36 10.55
CA PRO A 118 -18.32 4.25 9.80
C PRO A 118 -17.13 3.68 10.55
N VAL A 119 -17.13 2.37 10.78
CA VAL A 119 -15.96 1.66 11.26
C VAL A 119 -15.11 1.33 10.05
N GLU A 120 -13.93 1.96 9.93
CA GLU A 120 -12.97 1.59 8.90
C GLU A 120 -12.57 0.12 9.11
N SER A 121 -12.74 -0.70 8.09
CA SER A 121 -12.22 -2.06 8.14
C SER A 121 -10.69 -2.03 8.14
N GLU A 122 -10.05 -3.00 8.80
CA GLU A 122 -8.58 -3.13 8.76
C GLU A 122 -8.04 -3.17 7.33
N LEU A 123 -8.83 -3.67 6.37
CA LEU A 123 -8.50 -3.69 4.94
C LEU A 123 -8.44 -2.31 4.30
N ASP A 124 -9.34 -1.40 4.68
CA ASP A 124 -9.37 -0.05 4.13
C ASP A 124 -8.19 0.77 4.65
N ALA A 125 -7.78 0.53 5.89
CA ALA A 125 -6.58 1.13 6.46
C ALA A 125 -5.30 0.67 5.77
N VAL A 126 -5.21 -0.62 5.40
CA VAL A 126 -4.05 -1.19 4.69
C VAL A 126 -3.95 -0.67 3.26
N LYS A 127 -5.08 -0.50 2.55
CA LYS A 127 -5.09 0.05 1.18
C LYS A 127 -4.58 1.49 1.09
N LYS A 128 -4.69 2.28 2.18
CA LYS A 128 -4.17 3.65 2.24
C LYS A 128 -2.66 3.74 2.44
N ASN A 129 -2.03 2.69 2.95
CA ASN A 129 -0.59 2.62 3.20
C ASN A 129 0.18 2.00 2.03
N LYS A 130 0.07 2.59 0.84
CA LYS A 130 1.08 2.34 -0.20
C LYS A 130 2.36 3.03 0.24
N GLY A 131 3.29 2.25 0.77
CA GLY A 131 4.62 2.75 1.08
C GLY A 131 5.28 3.41 -0.13
N PRO A 132 6.24 4.31 0.08
CA PRO A 132 6.89 5.00 -1.02
C PRO A 132 7.55 3.96 -1.93
N GLN A 133 7.06 3.90 -3.16
CA GLN A 133 7.76 3.19 -4.23
C GLN A 133 9.14 3.82 -4.35
N GLN A 134 10.19 3.05 -4.05
CA GLN A 134 11.54 3.48 -4.35
C GLN A 134 11.64 3.63 -5.86
N LYS A 135 11.57 4.87 -6.33
CA LYS A 135 11.93 5.19 -7.71
C LYS A 135 13.39 4.77 -7.86
N VAL A 136 13.62 3.79 -8.72
CA VAL A 136 14.95 3.52 -9.23
C VAL A 136 15.36 4.79 -9.97
N THR A 137 16.15 5.60 -9.32
CA THR A 137 16.79 6.73 -9.98
C THR A 137 17.82 6.13 -10.93
N ASP A 138 17.53 6.21 -12.21
CA ASP A 138 18.53 6.13 -13.28
C ASP A 138 19.46 7.34 -13.12
N ALA A 139 20.22 7.33 -12.06
CA ALA A 139 21.24 8.32 -11.87
C ALA A 139 22.39 7.98 -12.80
N SER A 140 22.81 8.93 -13.59
CA SER A 140 24.07 8.93 -14.29
C SER A 140 25.23 8.93 -13.26
N VAL A 141 25.38 7.83 -12.54
CA VAL A 141 26.40 7.62 -11.51
C VAL A 141 27.75 7.31 -12.16
N PHE A 142 27.72 7.11 -13.46
CA PHE A 142 28.90 6.77 -14.21
C PHE A 142 29.75 8.04 -14.44
N SER A 143 30.83 8.13 -13.67
CA SER A 143 31.87 9.12 -13.93
C SER A 143 32.56 8.82 -15.28
N GLU A 144 33.16 9.85 -15.87
CA GLU A 144 33.95 9.68 -17.09
C GLU A 144 35.07 8.64 -16.88
N GLU A 145 35.75 8.66 -15.72
CA GLU A 145 36.76 7.67 -15.35
C GLU A 145 36.22 6.24 -15.37
N LEU A 146 34.99 6.03 -14.86
CA LEU A 146 34.33 4.71 -14.85
C LEU A 146 33.99 4.24 -16.27
N LEU A 147 33.47 5.14 -17.12
CA LEU A 147 33.12 4.82 -18.50
C LEU A 147 34.35 4.53 -19.37
N MET A 148 35.48 5.16 -19.08
CA MET A 148 36.75 4.99 -19.81
C MET A 148 37.51 3.73 -19.38
N ALA A 149 37.11 3.05 -18.31
CA ALA A 149 37.78 1.85 -17.85
C ALA A 149 37.57 0.68 -18.81
N GLY A 150 38.67 0.02 -19.22
CA GLY A 150 38.69 -0.92 -20.34
C GLY A 150 38.14 -2.33 -20.04
N SER A 151 37.79 -2.66 -18.79
CA SER A 151 37.25 -3.97 -18.40
C SER A 151 36.30 -3.85 -17.21
N THR A 152 35.40 -4.84 -17.07
CA THR A 152 34.47 -4.91 -15.94
C THR A 152 35.21 -4.92 -14.59
N ALA A 153 36.29 -5.66 -14.49
CA ALA A 153 37.14 -5.70 -13.29
C ALA A 153 37.68 -4.31 -12.94
N LYS A 154 38.16 -3.56 -13.94
CA LYS A 154 38.68 -2.20 -13.74
C LYS A 154 37.57 -1.21 -13.41
N GLN A 155 36.42 -1.34 -14.06
CA GLN A 155 35.26 -0.54 -13.74
C GLN A 155 34.80 -0.77 -12.28
N ALA A 156 34.76 -2.02 -11.83
CA ALA A 156 34.43 -2.34 -10.45
C ALA A 156 35.43 -1.72 -9.47
N GLU A 157 36.72 -1.77 -9.76
CA GLU A 157 37.75 -1.12 -8.94
C GLU A 157 37.54 0.38 -8.83
N VAL A 158 37.30 1.06 -9.96
CA VAL A 158 37.05 2.50 -9.99
C VAL A 158 35.78 2.86 -9.21
N ALA A 159 34.69 2.12 -9.42
CA ALA A 159 33.43 2.32 -8.68
C ALA A 159 33.62 2.16 -7.18
N ALA A 160 34.35 1.13 -6.74
CA ALA A 160 34.67 0.92 -5.32
C ALA A 160 35.48 2.08 -4.74
N LYS A 161 36.48 2.57 -5.44
CA LYS A 161 37.26 3.76 -5.01
C LYS A 161 36.38 4.99 -4.86
N GLN A 162 35.44 5.20 -5.78
CA GLN A 162 34.47 6.31 -5.68
C GLN A 162 33.57 6.17 -4.45
N ILE A 163 33.11 4.98 -4.13
CA ILE A 163 32.32 4.72 -2.91
C ILE A 163 33.12 5.11 -1.67
N TYR A 164 34.38 4.70 -1.57
CA TYR A 164 35.22 5.02 -0.42
C TYR A 164 35.52 6.51 -0.31
N ARG A 165 35.75 7.22 -1.43
CA ARG A 165 35.91 8.68 -1.44
C ARG A 165 34.64 9.40 -0.95
N ILE A 166 33.47 8.92 -1.33
CA ILE A 166 32.20 9.49 -0.87
C ILE A 166 32.03 9.28 0.63
N ARG A 167 32.35 8.09 1.15
CA ARG A 167 32.31 7.79 2.59
C ARG A 167 33.26 8.67 3.39
N GLU A 168 34.47 8.89 2.89
CA GLU A 168 35.46 9.77 3.49
C GLU A 168 34.96 11.23 3.49
N SER A 169 34.47 11.73 2.36
CA SER A 169 33.92 13.07 2.27
C SER A 169 32.76 13.29 3.24
N ARG A 170 31.84 12.33 3.34
CA ARG A 170 30.74 12.40 4.31
C ARG A 170 31.24 12.40 5.76
N LEU A 171 32.22 11.56 6.07
CA LEU A 171 32.82 11.53 7.40
C LEU A 171 33.47 12.89 7.74
N ASN A 172 34.26 13.44 6.83
CA ASN A 172 34.94 14.72 7.04
C ASN A 172 33.94 15.89 7.25
N ILE A 173 32.79 15.88 6.56
CA ILE A 173 31.73 16.86 6.81
C ILE A 173 31.14 16.67 8.21
N LEU A 174 30.84 15.44 8.60
CA LEU A 174 30.22 15.12 9.91
C LEU A 174 31.16 15.40 11.08
N THR A 175 32.47 15.24 10.92
CA THR A 175 33.49 15.51 11.93
C THR A 175 33.98 16.95 11.94
N GLY A 176 33.62 17.75 10.96
CA GLY A 176 34.07 19.13 10.79
C GLY A 176 35.47 19.26 10.22
N GLU A 177 36.04 18.18 9.66
CA GLU A 177 37.39 18.12 9.09
C GLU A 177 37.46 18.50 7.60
N ALA A 178 36.30 18.75 6.97
CA ALA A 178 36.25 19.17 5.58
C ALA A 178 36.79 20.60 5.41
N ASP A 179 37.55 20.82 4.33
CA ASP A 179 38.14 22.13 4.02
C ASP A 179 37.07 23.22 3.79
N ASN A 180 35.93 22.84 3.26
CA ASN A 180 34.78 23.70 3.02
C ASN A 180 33.52 23.05 3.61
N LEU A 181 33.11 23.55 4.77
CA LEU A 181 31.83 23.13 5.38
C LEU A 181 30.66 23.90 4.80
N PRO A 182 29.49 23.25 4.60
CA PRO A 182 28.26 23.95 4.25
C PRO A 182 27.93 25.05 5.27
N PRO A 183 27.39 26.22 4.84
CA PRO A 183 27.26 27.41 5.70
C PRO A 183 26.20 27.28 6.80
N ASP A 184 25.22 26.39 6.63
CA ASP A 184 24.14 26.17 7.60
C ASP A 184 23.71 24.69 7.67
N GLY A 185 22.84 24.38 8.62
CA GLY A 185 22.38 23.02 8.85
C GLY A 185 21.55 22.42 7.70
N GLU A 186 20.79 23.24 6.97
CA GLU A 186 20.01 22.78 5.83
C GLU A 186 20.90 22.48 4.62
N ALA A 187 21.88 23.33 4.36
CA ALA A 187 22.85 23.07 3.30
C ALA A 187 23.70 21.85 3.60
N MET A 188 24.11 21.64 4.86
CA MET A 188 24.82 20.45 5.30
C MET A 188 23.98 19.18 5.09
N LYS A 189 22.72 19.22 5.48
CA LYS A 189 21.77 18.11 5.30
C LYS A 189 21.61 17.74 3.82
N LEU A 190 21.48 18.74 2.95
CA LEU A 190 21.37 18.53 1.50
C LEU A 190 22.64 17.89 0.93
N VAL A 191 23.82 18.35 1.30
CA VAL A 191 25.11 17.78 0.84
C VAL A 191 25.25 16.34 1.29
N ILE A 192 24.95 16.03 2.56
CA ILE A 192 24.99 14.66 3.09
C ILE A 192 24.01 13.76 2.35
N GLN A 193 22.78 14.23 2.11
CA GLN A 193 21.79 13.47 1.36
C GLN A 193 22.28 13.17 -0.07
N GLN A 194 22.87 14.12 -0.74
CA GLN A 194 23.45 13.93 -2.08
C GLN A 194 24.57 12.87 -2.08
N LEU A 195 25.46 12.92 -1.10
CA LEU A 195 26.52 11.92 -0.96
C LEU A 195 25.97 10.53 -0.67
N GLU A 196 24.94 10.41 0.17
CA GLU A 196 24.29 9.13 0.47
C GLU A 196 23.57 8.55 -0.75
N GLU A 197 22.90 9.39 -1.55
CA GLU A 197 22.25 8.97 -2.80
C GLU A 197 23.26 8.47 -3.83
N GLN A 198 24.39 9.17 -3.99
CA GLN A 198 25.48 8.75 -4.86
C GLN A 198 26.12 7.45 -4.39
N GLU A 199 26.39 7.32 -3.09
CA GLU A 199 26.94 6.10 -2.49
C GLU A 199 25.99 4.92 -2.75
N LYS A 200 24.70 5.09 -2.51
CA LYS A 200 23.70 4.05 -2.73
C LYS A 200 23.66 3.61 -4.18
N ALA A 201 23.67 4.56 -5.12
CA ALA A 201 23.60 4.26 -6.55
C ALA A 201 24.84 3.48 -7.02
N LEU A 202 26.04 3.85 -6.57
CA LEU A 202 27.27 3.12 -6.85
C LEU A 202 27.29 1.75 -6.17
N THR A 203 26.84 1.66 -4.93
CA THR A 203 26.75 0.39 -4.19
C THR A 203 25.81 -0.59 -4.86
N ASN A 204 24.70 -0.12 -5.44
CA ASN A 204 23.75 -0.96 -6.18
C ASN A 204 24.36 -1.61 -7.42
N LEU A 205 25.42 -1.05 -7.99
CA LEU A 205 26.15 -1.68 -9.09
C LEU A 205 26.85 -2.99 -8.67
N PHE A 206 27.09 -3.16 -7.39
CA PHE A 206 27.67 -4.37 -6.79
C PHE A 206 26.60 -5.27 -6.17
N THR A 207 25.73 -4.71 -5.32
CA THR A 207 24.76 -5.47 -4.54
C THR A 207 23.53 -5.86 -5.33
N GLY A 208 23.27 -5.17 -6.43
CA GLY A 208 22.00 -5.24 -7.12
C GLY A 208 20.89 -4.49 -6.40
N ILE A 209 19.68 -4.59 -6.94
CA ILE A 209 18.50 -3.89 -6.44
C ILE A 209 17.40 -4.90 -6.18
N LEU A 210 16.77 -4.78 -5.00
CA LEU A 210 15.55 -5.48 -4.64
C LEU A 210 14.39 -4.46 -4.62
N THR A 211 13.38 -4.69 -5.45
CA THR A 211 12.14 -3.90 -5.44
C THR A 211 11.01 -4.77 -4.93
N LYS A 212 10.28 -4.30 -3.92
CA LYS A 212 9.15 -5.00 -3.32
C LYS A 212 7.87 -4.22 -3.56
N GLU A 213 6.87 -4.90 -4.11
CA GLU A 213 5.52 -4.37 -4.32
C GLU A 213 4.53 -5.30 -3.63
N THR A 214 3.79 -4.78 -2.65
CA THR A 214 2.82 -5.55 -1.88
C THR A 214 1.42 -5.25 -2.38
N GLU A 215 0.66 -6.32 -2.68
CA GLU A 215 -0.73 -6.25 -3.09
C GLU A 215 -1.58 -7.16 -2.21
N HIS A 216 -2.87 -6.80 -2.08
CA HIS A 216 -3.86 -7.58 -1.37
C HIS A 216 -4.82 -8.21 -2.36
N TYR A 217 -4.99 -9.53 -2.25
CA TYR A 217 -5.94 -10.30 -3.04
C TYR A 217 -7.09 -10.73 -2.13
N GLU A 218 -8.31 -10.41 -2.56
CA GLU A 218 -9.52 -10.76 -1.83
C GLU A 218 -10.30 -11.84 -2.57
N VAL A 219 -10.68 -12.89 -1.84
CA VAL A 219 -11.63 -13.91 -2.31
C VAL A 219 -12.82 -13.91 -1.36
N SER A 220 -14.00 -13.61 -1.90
CA SER A 220 -15.24 -13.63 -1.13
C SER A 220 -15.94 -14.99 -1.25
N ILE A 221 -16.27 -15.58 -0.12
CA ILE A 221 -17.02 -16.83 -0.02
C ILE A 221 -18.35 -16.51 0.64
N ILE A 222 -19.44 -16.79 -0.05
CA ILE A 222 -20.78 -16.72 0.54
C ILE A 222 -21.10 -18.09 1.09
N PRO A 223 -21.26 -18.25 2.42
CA PRO A 223 -21.69 -19.51 2.99
C PRO A 223 -23.09 -19.85 2.47
N HIS A 224 -23.28 -21.04 1.97
CA HIS A 224 -24.59 -21.57 1.65
C HIS A 224 -25.19 -22.19 2.92
N ASP A 225 -26.51 -21.98 3.14
CA ASP A 225 -27.24 -22.50 4.31
C ASP A 225 -27.28 -24.03 4.41
N ASN A 226 -26.66 -24.76 3.50
CA ASN A 226 -26.63 -26.20 3.42
C ASN A 226 -25.27 -26.82 3.74
N LEU A 227 -24.63 -26.39 4.82
CA LEU A 227 -23.52 -27.15 5.45
C LEU A 227 -24.05 -28.19 6.43
N ASP A 228 -25.27 -28.68 6.23
CA ASP A 228 -25.78 -29.87 6.91
C ASP A 228 -25.43 -31.09 6.08
N LYS A 229 -24.26 -31.68 6.35
CA LYS A 229 -24.04 -33.11 6.59
C LYS A 229 -22.57 -33.46 6.61
#